data_a4e9224801d438e37771ae34495be10d
#
_entry.id   a4e9224801d438e37771ae34495be10d
#
_cell.length_a   1.000
_cell.length_b   1.000
_cell.length_c   1.000
_cell.angle_alpha   90.00
_cell.angle_beta   90.00
_cell.angle_gamma   90.00
#
_symmetry.space_group_name_H-M   'P 1'
#
loop_
_entity.id
_entity.type
_entity.pdbx_description
1 polymer ?
#
loop_
_entity_poly.entity_id
_entity_poly.type
_entity_poly.pdbx_seq_one_letter_code
_entity_poly.pdbx_strand_id
1 'polypeptide(L)'
;TLKKIAIIKANSFLDNFNLTHSIENSTYLVIGKNLIAYGLEQQGYNTTVVNGLSSTTSLNDVVGSGKTFDYVIAADEYFTKFATEAEQILAIHELSKLTKIALYTTLKDYRNMNAGQRFFQEPFEVKTPSGDAIIIRKRDWNKTDKQQWTNREWIIQNDELSVCPPLECRTMYFKQLAKFSSDAGAKNFQVEKKQMYKPLFSKSFEYIICISIG
;
A
#
# COMPACT_ATOMS: atom_id res chain seq x y z
N THR A 1 -9.70 -20.64 5.05
CA THR A 1 -8.57 -20.34 5.95
C THR A 1 -7.80 -19.12 5.43
N LEU A 2 -7.07 -18.41 6.29
CA LEU A 2 -6.28 -17.21 5.97
C LEU A 2 -5.33 -17.45 4.77
N LYS A 3 -4.63 -18.60 4.76
CA LYS A 3 -3.76 -19.02 3.66
C LYS A 3 -4.48 -19.03 2.31
N LYS A 4 -5.67 -19.62 2.24
CA LYS A 4 -6.46 -19.69 1.00
C LYS A 4 -6.87 -18.29 0.52
N ILE A 5 -7.31 -17.43 1.43
CA ILE A 5 -7.69 -16.04 1.12
C ILE A 5 -6.47 -15.26 0.63
N ALA A 6 -5.31 -15.41 1.28
CA ALA A 6 -4.08 -14.73 0.92
C ALA A 6 -3.60 -15.14 -0.48
N ILE A 7 -3.62 -16.44 -0.80
CA ILE A 7 -3.28 -16.95 -2.14
C ILE A 7 -4.23 -16.38 -3.20
N ILE A 8 -5.55 -16.37 -2.94
CA ILE A 8 -6.53 -15.79 -3.86
C ILE A 8 -6.26 -14.30 -4.10
N LYS A 9 -5.94 -13.55 -3.04
CA LYS A 9 -5.59 -12.13 -3.18
C LYS A 9 -4.29 -11.91 -3.93
N ALA A 10 -3.27 -12.72 -3.67
CA ALA A 10 -2.00 -12.65 -4.39
C ALA A 10 -2.19 -12.96 -5.87
N ASN A 11 -2.91 -14.03 -6.21
CA ASN A 11 -3.20 -14.39 -7.59
C ASN A 11 -4.01 -13.29 -8.29
N SER A 12 -5.08 -12.81 -7.66
CA SER A 12 -5.88 -11.71 -8.22
C SER A 12 -5.05 -10.44 -8.42
N PHE A 13 -4.06 -10.20 -7.57
CA PHE A 13 -3.13 -9.09 -7.72
C PHE A 13 -2.20 -9.34 -8.92
N LEU A 14 -1.57 -10.50 -8.99
CA LEU A 14 -0.68 -10.89 -10.09
C LEU A 14 -1.41 -10.90 -11.45
N ASP A 15 -2.62 -11.45 -11.52
CA ASP A 15 -3.46 -11.47 -12.74
C ASP A 15 -3.78 -10.05 -13.23
N ASN A 16 -4.00 -9.10 -12.30
CA ASN A 16 -4.27 -7.71 -12.66
C ASN A 16 -3.06 -6.98 -13.24
N PHE A 17 -1.86 -7.45 -12.98
CA PHE A 17 -0.62 -6.81 -13.43
C PHE A 17 -0.03 -7.46 -14.69
N ASN A 18 -0.74 -8.39 -15.33
CA ASN A 18 -0.20 -9.15 -16.47
C ASN A 18 1.22 -9.67 -16.20
N LEU A 19 1.54 -10.01 -14.95
CA LEU A 19 2.82 -10.59 -14.56
C LEU A 19 2.97 -12.04 -15.08
N THR A 20 2.51 -12.29 -16.31
CA THR A 20 2.57 -13.61 -16.96
C THR A 20 3.95 -13.93 -17.54
N HIS A 21 4.93 -13.05 -17.36
CA HIS A 21 6.26 -13.26 -17.92
C HIS A 21 7.25 -13.71 -16.86
N SER A 22 7.57 -14.99 -16.85
CA SER A 22 8.62 -15.70 -16.08
C SER A 22 8.73 -15.33 -14.60
N ILE A 23 7.66 -15.57 -13.87
CA ILE A 23 7.52 -15.29 -12.44
C ILE A 23 8.49 -16.14 -11.59
N GLU A 24 8.88 -17.32 -12.05
CA GLU A 24 9.58 -18.34 -11.27
C GLU A 24 10.97 -17.90 -10.73
N ASN A 25 11.63 -16.97 -11.38
CA ASN A 25 12.95 -16.49 -10.98
C ASN A 25 13.00 -15.00 -10.57
N SER A 26 11.85 -14.34 -10.51
CA SER A 26 11.80 -12.91 -10.19
C SER A 26 11.89 -12.66 -8.68
N THR A 27 12.51 -11.54 -8.31
CA THR A 27 12.64 -11.09 -6.94
C THR A 27 11.60 -10.02 -6.63
N TYR A 28 10.93 -10.16 -5.49
CA TYR A 28 9.86 -9.26 -5.05
C TYR A 28 10.24 -8.56 -3.75
N LEU A 29 10.01 -7.26 -3.70
CA LEU A 29 9.96 -6.50 -2.46
C LEU A 29 8.50 -6.11 -2.20
N VAL A 30 7.95 -6.51 -1.07
CA VAL A 30 6.58 -6.12 -0.68
C VAL A 30 6.63 -5.27 0.58
N ILE A 31 6.01 -4.10 0.51
CA ILE A 31 6.00 -3.13 1.60
C ILE A 31 4.65 -3.15 2.31
N GLY A 32 4.70 -3.36 3.62
CA GLY A 32 3.54 -3.31 4.50
C GLY A 32 2.98 -4.67 4.87
N LYS A 33 2.09 -4.63 5.86
CA LYS A 33 1.41 -5.79 6.43
C LYS A 33 0.22 -6.18 5.57
N ASN A 34 0.45 -6.87 4.45
CA ASN A 34 -0.65 -7.21 3.56
C ASN A 34 -0.70 -8.70 3.20
N LEU A 35 -1.89 -9.13 2.80
CA LEU A 35 -2.13 -10.52 2.41
C LEU A 35 -1.45 -10.91 1.10
N ILE A 36 -1.02 -9.93 0.30
CA ILE A 36 -0.30 -10.18 -0.96
C ILE A 36 1.07 -10.75 -0.65
N ALA A 37 1.82 -10.13 0.28
CA ALA A 37 3.11 -10.63 0.73
C ALA A 37 3.01 -12.07 1.20
N TYR A 38 2.08 -12.34 2.12
CA TYR A 38 1.87 -13.68 2.64
C TYR A 38 1.47 -14.68 1.54
N GLY A 39 0.63 -14.27 0.59
CA GLY A 39 0.21 -15.11 -0.52
C GLY A 39 1.37 -15.46 -1.47
N LEU A 40 2.27 -14.52 -1.76
CA LEU A 40 3.46 -14.74 -2.56
C LEU A 40 4.43 -15.71 -1.88
N GLU A 41 4.71 -15.50 -0.59
CA GLU A 41 5.54 -16.39 0.21
C GLU A 41 4.98 -17.82 0.25
N GLN A 42 3.66 -17.98 0.42
CA GLN A 42 3.01 -19.29 0.44
C GLN A 42 3.04 -20.02 -0.90
N GLN A 43 3.30 -19.32 -1.99
CA GLN A 43 3.46 -19.88 -3.34
C GLN A 43 4.94 -20.10 -3.70
N GLY A 44 5.86 -19.78 -2.80
CA GLY A 44 7.29 -20.01 -3.01
C GLY A 44 8.00 -18.94 -3.84
N TYR A 45 7.38 -17.77 -4.07
CA TYR A 45 8.06 -16.67 -4.74
C TYR A 45 9.20 -16.10 -3.90
N ASN A 46 10.28 -15.68 -4.56
CA ASN A 46 11.44 -15.05 -3.90
C ASN A 46 11.06 -13.64 -3.40
N THR A 47 10.43 -13.59 -2.23
CA THR A 47 9.81 -12.39 -1.66
C THR A 47 10.59 -11.89 -0.45
N THR A 48 10.91 -10.60 -0.44
CA THR A 48 11.37 -9.87 0.74
C THR A 48 10.22 -9.00 1.24
N VAL A 49 9.86 -9.11 2.51
CA VAL A 49 8.76 -8.34 3.11
C VAL A 49 9.33 -7.33 4.09
N VAL A 50 8.93 -6.07 3.92
CA VAL A 50 9.33 -4.96 4.78
C VAL A 50 8.12 -4.47 5.56
N ASN A 51 8.28 -4.25 6.87
CA ASN A 51 7.19 -3.85 7.76
C ASN A 51 5.98 -4.82 7.68
N GLY A 52 6.25 -6.10 7.45
CA GLY A 52 5.24 -7.16 7.43
C GLY A 52 4.74 -7.54 8.83
N LEU A 53 3.73 -8.43 8.89
CA LEU A 53 3.19 -8.93 10.17
C LEU A 53 4.24 -9.70 11.00
N SER A 54 5.16 -10.37 10.34
CA SER A 54 6.22 -11.19 10.96
C SER A 54 7.64 -10.72 10.62
N SER A 55 7.79 -9.70 9.78
CA SER A 55 9.10 -9.21 9.36
C SER A 55 9.60 -8.09 10.26
N THR A 56 10.82 -8.21 10.74
CA THR A 56 11.56 -7.15 11.46
C THR A 56 12.39 -6.27 10.52
N THR A 57 12.46 -6.62 9.24
CA THR A 57 13.21 -5.85 8.23
C THR A 57 12.56 -4.51 8.00
N SER A 58 13.30 -3.44 8.14
CA SER A 58 12.85 -2.08 7.82
C SER A 58 13.16 -1.71 6.36
N LEU A 59 12.44 -0.73 5.82
CA LEU A 59 12.76 -0.21 4.48
C LEU A 59 14.16 0.41 4.44
N ASN A 60 14.58 1.06 5.52
CA ASN A 60 15.92 1.65 5.61
C ASN A 60 17.02 0.61 5.51
N ASP A 61 16.85 -0.58 6.09
CA ASP A 61 17.81 -1.68 5.99
C ASP A 61 17.95 -2.16 4.55
N VAL A 62 16.83 -2.24 3.82
CA VAL A 62 16.82 -2.64 2.41
C VAL A 62 17.48 -1.58 1.54
N VAL A 63 17.13 -0.31 1.72
CA VAL A 63 17.76 0.82 1.01
C VAL A 63 19.26 0.86 1.28
N GLY A 64 19.66 0.74 2.54
CA GLY A 64 21.07 0.75 2.95
C GLY A 64 21.90 -0.44 2.42
N SER A 65 21.24 -1.57 2.12
CA SER A 65 21.92 -2.75 1.57
C SER A 65 22.29 -2.63 0.08
N GLY A 66 21.73 -1.64 -0.64
CA GLY A 66 21.88 -1.51 -2.08
C GLY A 66 21.22 -2.62 -2.91
N LYS A 67 20.43 -3.50 -2.28
CA LYS A 67 19.74 -4.59 -2.95
C LYS A 67 18.62 -4.05 -3.84
N THR A 68 18.52 -4.58 -5.05
CA THR A 68 17.42 -4.24 -5.99
C THR A 68 16.56 -5.46 -6.26
N PHE A 69 15.31 -5.21 -6.68
CA PHE A 69 14.28 -6.22 -6.92
C PHE A 69 13.71 -6.05 -8.31
N ASP A 70 13.28 -7.15 -8.91
CA ASP A 70 12.64 -7.08 -10.22
C ASP A 70 11.30 -6.34 -10.10
N TYR A 71 10.55 -6.63 -9.05
CA TYR A 71 9.28 -6.00 -8.75
C TYR A 71 9.21 -5.47 -7.32
N VAL A 72 8.69 -4.27 -7.16
CA VAL A 72 8.37 -3.67 -5.85
C VAL A 72 6.86 -3.46 -5.76
N ILE A 73 6.26 -3.87 -4.65
CA ILE A 73 4.82 -3.77 -4.39
C ILE A 73 4.59 -2.90 -3.16
N ALA A 74 4.09 -1.70 -3.38
CA ALA A 74 3.74 -0.71 -2.36
C ALA A 74 2.21 -0.51 -2.33
N ALA A 75 1.49 -1.54 -1.88
CA ALA A 75 0.03 -1.57 -1.84
C ALA A 75 -0.55 -0.81 -0.63
N ASP A 76 -1.87 -0.87 -0.45
CA ASP A 76 -2.62 -0.29 0.68
C ASP A 76 -2.41 1.22 0.82
N GLU A 77 -2.47 1.93 -0.31
CA GLU A 77 -2.34 3.39 -0.35
C GLU A 77 -1.00 3.87 0.27
N TYR A 78 0.08 3.14 0.05
CA TYR A 78 1.36 3.38 0.70
C TYR A 78 1.80 4.85 0.66
N PHE A 79 1.73 5.48 -0.52
CA PHE A 79 2.18 6.86 -0.69
C PHE A 79 1.29 7.91 0.00
N THR A 80 0.09 7.55 0.45
CA THR A 80 -0.75 8.46 1.22
C THR A 80 -0.42 8.49 2.72
N LYS A 81 0.43 7.59 3.20
CA LYS A 81 0.83 7.48 4.60
C LYS A 81 1.90 8.51 5.02
N PHE A 82 2.29 9.38 4.12
CA PHE A 82 3.25 10.46 4.37
C PHE A 82 2.51 11.77 4.62
N ALA A 83 3.02 12.59 5.53
CA ALA A 83 2.38 13.83 5.93
C ALA A 83 2.60 14.96 4.91
N THR A 84 3.72 14.92 4.18
CA THR A 84 4.13 15.98 3.27
C THR A 84 4.35 15.45 1.83
N GLU A 85 4.24 16.36 0.87
CA GLU A 85 4.55 16.07 -0.52
C GLU A 85 6.02 15.70 -0.72
N ALA A 86 6.92 16.35 0.02
CA ALA A 86 8.34 16.05 -0.04
C ALA A 86 8.67 14.62 0.39
N GLU A 87 8.03 14.13 1.45
CA GLU A 87 8.16 12.74 1.89
C GLU A 87 7.58 11.76 0.86
N GLN A 88 6.46 12.11 0.21
CA GLN A 88 5.88 11.31 -0.87
C GLN A 88 6.83 11.19 -2.07
N ILE A 89 7.44 12.31 -2.48
CA ILE A 89 8.42 12.34 -3.57
C ILE A 89 9.64 11.49 -3.19
N LEU A 90 10.17 11.66 -2.00
CA LEU A 90 11.32 10.89 -1.52
C LEU A 90 11.01 9.38 -1.55
N ALA A 91 9.85 8.98 -1.03
CA ALA A 91 9.44 7.57 -1.03
C ALA A 91 9.34 6.98 -2.45
N ILE A 92 8.81 7.74 -3.42
CA ILE A 92 8.76 7.31 -4.82
C ILE A 92 10.17 7.13 -5.38
N HIS A 93 11.06 8.09 -5.14
CA HIS A 93 12.45 8.02 -5.61
C HIS A 93 13.20 6.82 -5.01
N GLU A 94 13.07 6.59 -3.71
CA GLU A 94 13.72 5.45 -3.03
C GLU A 94 13.19 4.11 -3.56
N LEU A 95 11.88 3.97 -3.72
CA LEU A 95 11.32 2.73 -4.27
C LEU A 95 11.67 2.53 -5.74
N SER A 96 11.75 3.60 -6.53
CA SER A 96 12.19 3.52 -7.92
C SER A 96 13.64 3.02 -8.04
N LYS A 97 14.55 3.48 -7.16
CA LYS A 97 15.94 2.99 -7.12
C LYS A 97 16.04 1.51 -6.77
N LEU A 98 15.13 0.99 -5.96
CA LEU A 98 15.09 -0.42 -5.58
C LEU A 98 14.50 -1.31 -6.67
N THR A 99 13.83 -0.72 -7.68
CA THR A 99 13.04 -1.41 -8.69
C THR A 99 13.83 -1.55 -9.99
N LYS A 100 13.93 -2.77 -10.54
CA LYS A 100 14.54 -3.02 -11.86
C LYS A 100 13.51 -2.94 -12.98
N ILE A 101 12.34 -3.55 -12.81
CA ILE A 101 11.33 -3.71 -13.86
C ILE A 101 10.13 -2.80 -13.58
N ALA A 102 9.38 -3.07 -12.51
CA ALA A 102 8.18 -2.31 -12.21
C ALA A 102 7.88 -2.16 -10.72
N LEU A 103 7.39 -0.97 -10.36
CA LEU A 103 6.82 -0.62 -9.07
C LEU A 103 5.29 -0.63 -9.18
N TYR A 104 4.64 -1.44 -8.37
CA TYR A 104 3.18 -1.52 -8.29
C TYR A 104 2.67 -0.83 -7.03
N THR A 105 1.61 -0.05 -7.17
CA THR A 105 0.97 0.62 -6.05
C THR A 105 -0.54 0.69 -6.19
N THR A 106 -1.22 0.95 -5.10
CA THR A 106 -2.66 1.25 -5.10
C THR A 106 -2.90 2.70 -4.70
N LEU A 107 -3.89 3.31 -5.32
CA LEU A 107 -4.28 4.70 -5.09
C LEU A 107 -5.80 4.81 -5.04
N LYS A 108 -6.34 5.44 -3.99
CA LYS A 108 -7.75 5.79 -3.91
C LYS A 108 -7.98 7.24 -4.34
N ASP A 109 -9.07 7.45 -5.05
CA ASP A 109 -9.49 8.78 -5.48
C ASP A 109 -10.26 9.49 -4.37
N TYR A 110 -9.61 10.45 -3.75
CA TYR A 110 -10.19 11.26 -2.66
C TYR A 110 -10.64 12.65 -3.10
N ARG A 111 -10.74 12.93 -4.42
CA ARG A 111 -11.11 14.26 -4.93
C ARG A 111 -12.49 14.72 -4.46
N ASN A 112 -13.38 13.80 -4.16
CA ASN A 112 -14.75 14.09 -3.71
C ASN A 112 -14.86 14.23 -2.18
N MET A 113 -13.76 14.16 -1.44
CA MET A 113 -13.78 14.37 0.00
C MET A 113 -13.86 15.85 0.33
N ASN A 114 -14.69 16.18 1.31
CA ASN A 114 -14.85 17.56 1.76
C ASN A 114 -13.88 17.88 2.89
N ALA A 115 -13.45 19.15 2.95
CA ALA A 115 -12.67 19.65 4.08
C ALA A 115 -13.43 19.44 5.39
N GLY A 116 -12.75 18.97 6.43
CA GLY A 116 -13.34 18.67 7.74
C GLY A 116 -14.23 17.43 7.78
N GLN A 117 -14.36 16.70 6.67
CA GLN A 117 -15.11 15.44 6.64
C GLN A 117 -14.46 14.39 7.55
N ARG A 118 -15.31 13.62 8.22
CA ARG A 118 -14.91 12.53 9.11
C ARG A 118 -15.66 11.28 8.73
N PHE A 119 -14.98 10.14 8.74
CA PHE A 119 -15.67 8.87 8.63
C PHE A 119 -14.92 7.73 9.34
N PHE A 120 -15.68 6.77 9.82
CA PHE A 120 -15.15 5.50 10.26
C PHE A 120 -15.12 4.54 9.08
N GLN A 121 -14.03 3.80 8.95
CA GLN A 121 -14.00 2.63 8.09
C GLN A 121 -14.77 1.50 8.78
N GLU A 122 -15.31 0.60 7.98
CA GLU A 122 -15.90 -0.62 8.52
C GLU A 122 -14.83 -1.37 9.34
N PRO A 123 -15.12 -1.73 10.60
CA PRO A 123 -14.20 -2.54 11.40
C PRO A 123 -13.90 -3.85 10.70
N PHE A 124 -12.67 -4.32 10.81
CA PHE A 124 -12.27 -5.58 10.20
C PHE A 124 -11.43 -6.43 11.17
N GLU A 125 -11.60 -7.73 11.07
CA GLU A 125 -10.84 -8.70 11.85
C GLU A 125 -9.51 -9.02 11.16
N VAL A 126 -8.48 -9.14 11.98
CA VAL A 126 -7.15 -9.59 11.57
C VAL A 126 -6.73 -10.74 12.48
N LYS A 127 -6.32 -11.84 11.86
CA LYS A 127 -5.72 -12.95 12.60
C LYS A 127 -4.24 -12.68 12.83
N THR A 128 -3.84 -12.67 14.09
CA THR A 128 -2.44 -12.49 14.48
C THR A 128 -1.94 -13.73 15.24
N PRO A 129 -0.63 -13.91 15.39
CA PRO A 129 -0.09 -15.01 16.19
C PRO A 129 -0.54 -15.00 17.66
N SER A 130 -0.88 -13.82 18.20
CA SER A 130 -1.36 -13.63 19.58
C SER A 130 -2.89 -13.68 19.74
N GLY A 131 -3.63 -14.02 18.68
CA GLY A 131 -5.09 -14.10 18.69
C GLY A 131 -5.73 -13.19 17.65
N ASP A 132 -7.06 -13.27 17.55
CA ASP A 132 -7.82 -12.44 16.63
C ASP A 132 -7.91 -10.99 17.17
N ALA A 133 -7.76 -10.02 16.28
CA ALA A 133 -7.85 -8.61 16.62
C ALA A 133 -8.90 -7.91 15.74
N ILE A 134 -9.65 -6.98 16.33
CA ILE A 134 -10.57 -6.08 15.61
C ILE A 134 -9.88 -4.74 15.45
N ILE A 135 -9.78 -4.27 14.22
CA ILE A 135 -9.19 -2.97 13.90
C ILE A 135 -10.31 -2.00 13.54
N ILE A 136 -10.33 -0.87 14.23
CA ILE A 136 -11.24 0.26 13.99
C ILE A 136 -10.40 1.41 13.48
N ARG A 137 -10.79 2.00 12.34
CA ARG A 137 -10.11 3.16 11.76
C ARG A 137 -11.05 4.31 11.58
N LYS A 138 -10.54 5.51 11.90
CA LYS A 138 -11.22 6.78 11.66
C LYS A 138 -10.28 7.69 10.86
N ARG A 139 -10.83 8.34 9.85
CA ARG A 139 -10.14 9.35 9.05
C ARG A 139 -10.80 10.70 9.28
N ASP A 140 -9.99 11.67 9.68
CA ASP A 140 -10.40 13.07 9.92
C ASP A 140 -9.70 13.95 8.90
N TRP A 141 -10.44 14.48 7.90
CA TRP A 141 -9.89 15.42 6.92
C TRP A 141 -9.66 16.79 7.55
N ASN A 142 -8.55 17.42 7.19
CA ASN A 142 -8.21 18.76 7.62
C ASN A 142 -9.32 19.74 7.16
N LYS A 143 -9.61 20.76 7.99
CA LYS A 143 -10.66 21.75 7.70
C LYS A 143 -10.25 22.76 6.63
N THR A 144 -8.96 22.99 6.45
CA THR A 144 -8.39 24.00 5.55
C THR A 144 -7.66 23.38 4.36
N ASP A 145 -7.01 22.23 4.55
CA ASP A 145 -6.32 21.50 3.48
C ASP A 145 -7.02 20.17 3.18
N LYS A 146 -7.73 20.10 2.05
CA LYS A 146 -8.42 18.90 1.56
C LYS A 146 -7.48 17.74 1.22
N GLN A 147 -6.19 17.98 1.13
CA GLN A 147 -5.21 16.94 0.86
C GLN A 147 -4.69 16.27 2.14
N GLN A 148 -4.85 16.92 3.29
CA GLN A 148 -4.37 16.41 4.57
C GLN A 148 -5.50 15.74 5.36
N TRP A 149 -5.16 14.65 6.01
CA TRP A 149 -6.05 13.94 6.92
C TRP A 149 -5.27 13.18 7.98
N THR A 150 -5.90 12.96 9.12
CA THR A 150 -5.34 12.18 10.22
C THR A 150 -6.00 10.80 10.24
N ASN A 151 -5.21 9.74 10.24
CA ASN A 151 -5.66 8.39 10.49
C ASN A 151 -5.53 8.08 11.98
N ARG A 152 -6.64 7.65 12.58
CA ARG A 152 -6.67 7.15 13.95
C ARG A 152 -7.05 5.69 13.92
N GLU A 153 -6.32 4.87 14.67
CA GLU A 153 -6.54 3.43 14.70
C GLU A 153 -6.65 2.94 16.13
N TRP A 154 -7.60 2.07 16.36
CA TRP A 154 -7.81 1.36 17.62
C TRP A 154 -7.78 -0.13 17.31
N ILE A 155 -7.14 -0.88 18.19
CA ILE A 155 -7.02 -2.34 18.09
C ILE A 155 -7.63 -2.95 19.35
N ILE A 156 -8.61 -3.82 19.16
CA ILE A 156 -9.20 -4.62 20.25
C ILE A 156 -8.68 -6.04 20.07
N GLN A 157 -7.95 -6.52 21.06
CA GLN A 157 -7.39 -7.87 21.06
C GLN A 157 -7.38 -8.44 22.48
N ASN A 158 -7.85 -9.68 22.66
CA ASN A 158 -7.96 -10.33 23.97
C ASN A 158 -8.71 -9.46 25.00
N ASP A 159 -9.81 -8.83 24.58
CA ASP A 159 -10.63 -7.90 25.36
C ASP A 159 -9.90 -6.61 25.83
N GLU A 160 -8.70 -6.36 25.32
CA GLU A 160 -7.95 -5.14 25.59
C GLU A 160 -8.02 -4.17 24.41
N LEU A 161 -8.19 -2.87 24.73
CA LEU A 161 -8.19 -1.79 23.77
C LEU A 161 -6.82 -1.10 23.74
N SER A 162 -6.17 -1.15 22.59
CA SER A 162 -4.95 -0.39 22.31
C SER A 162 -5.26 0.79 21.37
N VAL A 163 -4.70 1.95 21.66
CA VAL A 163 -4.84 3.15 20.84
C VAL A 163 -3.51 3.41 20.13
N CYS A 164 -3.51 3.34 18.80
CA CYS A 164 -2.31 3.66 18.02
C CYS A 164 -2.08 5.17 17.97
N PRO A 165 -0.82 5.63 17.93
CA PRO A 165 -0.53 7.03 17.68
C PRO A 165 -1.20 7.49 16.38
N PRO A 166 -1.79 8.71 16.35
CA PRO A 166 -2.36 9.25 15.13
C PRO A 166 -1.30 9.37 14.03
N LEU A 167 -1.67 8.99 12.81
CA LEU A 167 -0.82 9.11 11.64
C LEU A 167 -1.34 10.26 10.76
N GLU A 168 -0.51 11.27 10.56
CA GLU A 168 -0.78 12.33 9.60
C GLU A 168 -0.52 11.80 8.19
N CYS A 169 -1.49 12.02 7.32
CA CYS A 169 -1.51 11.49 5.97
C CYS A 169 -1.80 12.61 4.97
N ARG A 170 -1.30 12.45 3.75
CA ARG A 170 -1.59 13.34 2.64
C ARG A 170 -2.11 12.55 1.46
N THR A 171 -3.24 12.96 0.89
CA THR A 171 -3.76 12.35 -0.33
C THR A 171 -2.76 12.55 -1.47
N MET A 172 -2.65 11.53 -2.32
CA MET A 172 -1.91 11.64 -3.57
C MET A 172 -2.88 11.52 -4.73
N TYR A 173 -2.85 12.47 -5.64
CA TYR A 173 -3.65 12.40 -6.84
C TYR A 173 -2.91 11.68 -7.96
N PHE A 174 -3.66 11.06 -8.85
CA PHE A 174 -3.13 10.33 -9.99
C PHE A 174 -2.09 11.13 -10.79
N LYS A 175 -2.39 12.39 -11.10
CA LYS A 175 -1.47 13.27 -11.85
C LYS A 175 -0.19 13.58 -11.07
N GLN A 176 -0.26 13.69 -9.75
CA GLN A 176 0.92 13.89 -8.90
C GLN A 176 1.79 12.63 -8.90
N LEU A 177 1.19 11.46 -8.70
CA LEU A 177 1.94 10.20 -8.74
C LEU A 177 2.61 10.00 -10.10
N ALA A 178 1.92 10.25 -11.21
CA ALA A 178 2.47 10.14 -12.55
C ALA A 178 3.66 11.09 -12.76
N LYS A 179 3.52 12.35 -12.33
CA LYS A 179 4.61 13.34 -12.40
C LYS A 179 5.82 12.91 -11.57
N PHE A 180 5.60 12.57 -10.29
CA PHE A 180 6.70 12.20 -9.39
C PHE A 180 7.41 10.92 -9.84
N SER A 181 6.66 9.96 -10.40
CA SER A 181 7.25 8.75 -10.99
C SER A 181 8.12 9.09 -12.22
N SER A 182 7.66 9.98 -13.08
CA SER A 182 8.44 10.46 -14.23
C SER A 182 9.71 11.18 -13.76
N ASP A 183 9.61 12.05 -12.74
CA ASP A 183 10.76 12.76 -12.17
C ASP A 183 11.75 11.78 -11.50
N ALA A 184 11.28 10.62 -11.04
CA ALA A 184 12.08 9.52 -10.51
C ALA A 184 12.67 8.58 -11.57
N GLY A 185 12.48 8.88 -12.86
CA GLY A 185 13.05 8.12 -13.98
C GLY A 185 12.15 7.00 -14.53
N ALA A 186 10.86 6.97 -14.18
CA ALA A 186 9.93 5.99 -14.73
C ALA A 186 9.77 6.19 -16.25
N LYS A 187 9.83 5.07 -17.00
CA LYS A 187 9.65 5.05 -18.46
C LYS A 187 8.19 5.01 -18.87
N ASN A 188 7.34 4.39 -18.04
CA ASN A 188 5.92 4.29 -18.31
C ASN A 188 5.12 4.34 -16.99
N PHE A 189 3.88 4.84 -17.10
CA PHE A 189 2.94 4.93 -16.01
C PHE A 189 1.57 4.47 -16.51
N GLN A 190 1.09 3.35 -16.01
CA GLN A 190 -0.10 2.69 -16.51
C GLN A 190 -1.09 2.38 -15.38
N VAL A 191 -2.38 2.58 -15.65
CA VAL A 191 -3.46 2.10 -14.79
C VAL A 191 -3.84 0.70 -15.25
N GLU A 192 -3.50 -0.30 -14.46
CA GLU A 192 -3.81 -1.70 -14.75
C GLU A 192 -5.27 -2.00 -14.44
N LYS A 193 -5.79 -1.44 -13.35
CA LYS A 193 -7.16 -1.67 -12.93
C LYS A 193 -7.75 -0.44 -12.27
N LYS A 194 -9.01 -0.19 -12.59
CA LYS A 194 -9.86 0.76 -11.90
C LYS A 194 -11.06 0.02 -11.33
N GLN A 195 -11.21 0.00 -10.03
CA GLN A 195 -12.37 -0.61 -9.39
C GLN A 195 -13.15 0.41 -8.56
N MET A 196 -14.47 0.26 -8.53
CA MET A 196 -15.30 1.10 -7.68
C MET A 196 -15.14 0.65 -6.23
N TYR A 197 -14.69 1.56 -5.39
CA TYR A 197 -14.71 1.39 -3.95
C TYR A 197 -15.95 2.11 -3.41
N LYS A 198 -16.78 1.38 -2.66
CA LYS A 198 -17.96 1.95 -2.00
C LYS A 198 -17.67 2.03 -0.50
N PRO A 199 -17.01 3.09 -0.01
CA PRO A 199 -17.08 3.37 1.41
C PRO A 199 -18.53 3.73 1.73
N LEU A 200 -18.93 3.57 2.97
CA LEU A 200 -20.32 3.70 3.45
C LEU A 200 -21.07 4.97 2.97
N PHE A 201 -20.38 6.00 2.49
CA PHE A 201 -20.97 7.32 2.20
C PHE A 201 -20.55 7.98 0.87
N SER A 202 -19.65 7.40 0.08
CA SER A 202 -19.24 8.00 -1.20
C SER A 202 -18.81 6.95 -2.22
N LYS A 203 -19.08 7.23 -3.51
CA LYS A 203 -18.49 6.47 -4.60
C LYS A 203 -17.07 6.98 -4.80
N SER A 204 -16.06 6.16 -4.54
CA SER A 204 -14.70 6.45 -4.92
C SER A 204 -14.12 5.31 -5.75
N PHE A 205 -13.02 5.60 -6.44
CA PHE A 205 -12.32 4.61 -7.24
C PHE A 205 -10.99 4.27 -6.57
N GLU A 206 -10.65 2.99 -6.58
CA GLU A 206 -9.31 2.50 -6.30
C GLU A 206 -8.66 2.13 -7.61
N TYR A 207 -7.43 2.56 -7.77
CA TYR A 207 -6.61 2.28 -8.93
C TYR A 207 -5.47 1.35 -8.53
N ILE A 208 -5.21 0.38 -9.38
CA ILE A 208 -3.97 -0.39 -9.35
C ILE A 208 -3.09 0.17 -10.45
N ILE A 209 -1.88 0.57 -10.10
CA ILE A 209 -0.98 1.33 -10.96
C ILE A 209 0.33 0.58 -11.09
N CYS A 210 0.79 0.45 -12.32
CA CYS A 210 2.11 -0.05 -12.69
C CYS A 210 2.98 1.13 -13.14
N ILE A 211 4.17 1.23 -12.57
CA ILE A 211 5.20 2.23 -12.87
C ILE A 211 6.42 1.45 -13.37
N SER A 212 6.66 1.46 -14.68
CA SER A 212 7.78 0.75 -15.30
C SER A 212 9.06 1.58 -15.18
N ILE A 213 10.13 0.96 -14.68
CA ILE A 213 11.44 1.58 -14.45
C ILE A 213 12.46 1.09 -15.50
N GLY A 214 12.45 -0.21 -15.78
CA GLY A 214 13.36 -0.87 -16.71
C GLY A 214 12.94 -0.82 -18.18
#